data_7d7aedf45f07c870cdaba92849f2b90a
#
_entry.id   7d7aedf45f07c870cdaba92849f2b90a
#
_cell.length_a   1.000
_cell.length_b   1.000
_cell.length_c   1.000
_cell.angle_alpha   90.00
_cell.angle_beta   90.00
_cell.angle_gamma   90.00
#
_symmetry.space_group_name_H-M   'P 1'
#
loop_
_entity.id
_entity.type
_entity.pdbx_description
1 polymer ?
#
loop_
_entity_poly.entity_id
_entity_poly.type
_entity_poly.pdbx_seq_one_letter_code
_entity_poly.pdbx_strand_id
1 'polypeptide(L)' 'MTLREKLIVLRDKAGISQMSLAHQLDVSRQAVSRWESGDTTPSMDMLKALAKIYAVSLDWLCSDSEMADETPIEVVSP' A
#
# COMPACT_ATOMS: atom_id res chain seq x y z
N MET A 1 -4.71 -0.82 -11.04
CA MET A 1 -5.03 -0.24 -9.72
C MET A 1 -3.92 0.69 -9.32
N THR A 2 -4.26 1.90 -8.88
CA THR A 2 -3.26 2.86 -8.46
C THR A 2 -2.78 2.55 -7.06
N LEU A 3 -1.70 3.18 -6.64
CA LEU A 3 -1.16 2.96 -5.31
C LEU A 3 -2.20 3.26 -4.24
N ARG A 4 -2.89 4.39 -4.35
CA ARG A 4 -3.87 4.75 -3.33
C ARG A 4 -4.99 3.73 -3.26
N GLU A 5 -5.39 3.20 -4.38
CA GLU A 5 -6.43 2.18 -4.39
C GLU A 5 -5.94 0.89 -3.73
N LYS A 6 -4.69 0.53 -3.99
CA LYS A 6 -4.11 -0.66 -3.35
C LYS A 6 -4.07 -0.48 -1.84
N LEU A 7 -3.70 0.71 -1.39
CA LEU A 7 -3.61 0.96 0.04
C LEU A 7 -4.97 0.83 0.72
N ILE A 8 -6.01 1.36 0.08
CA ILE A 8 -7.36 1.27 0.63
C ILE A 8 -7.81 -0.19 0.67
N VAL A 9 -7.61 -0.91 -0.42
CA VAL A 9 -8.06 -2.29 -0.51
C VAL A 9 -7.32 -3.16 0.52
N LEU A 10 -6.02 -2.97 0.66
CA LEU A 10 -5.25 -3.77 1.60
C LEU A 10 -5.69 -3.52 3.03
N ARG A 11 -5.90 -2.25 3.37
CA ARG A 11 -6.33 -1.91 4.72
C ARG A 11 -7.72 -2.46 5.00
N ASP A 12 -8.60 -2.35 4.03
CA ASP A 12 -9.95 -2.82 4.15
C ASP A 12 -9.98 -4.34 4.32
N LYS A 13 -9.19 -5.06 3.55
CA LYS A 13 -9.13 -6.49 3.67
C LYS A 13 -8.54 -6.93 4.99
N ALA A 14 -7.62 -6.16 5.53
CA ALA A 14 -7.03 -6.46 6.83
C ALA A 14 -7.97 -6.11 7.97
N GLY A 15 -9.02 -5.37 7.69
CA GLY A 15 -10.00 -5.03 8.71
C GLY A 15 -9.48 -4.05 9.75
N ILE A 16 -8.53 -3.20 9.39
CA ILE A 16 -7.99 -2.26 10.35
C ILE A 16 -8.33 -0.83 9.95
N SER A 17 -8.38 0.05 10.91
CA SER A 17 -8.71 1.45 10.66
C SER A 17 -7.48 2.22 10.23
N GLN A 18 -7.67 3.41 9.70
CA GLN A 18 -6.56 4.30 9.39
C GLN A 18 -5.73 4.58 10.63
N MET A 19 -6.39 4.77 11.76
CA MET A 19 -5.70 5.04 13.01
C MET A 19 -4.84 3.85 13.44
N SER A 20 -5.35 2.65 13.31
CA SER A 20 -4.62 1.47 13.67
C SER A 20 -3.38 1.30 12.80
N LEU A 21 -3.53 1.53 11.50
CA LEU A 21 -2.40 1.43 10.59
C LEU A 21 -1.37 2.51 10.91
N ALA A 22 -1.82 3.72 11.17
CA ALA A 22 -0.93 4.82 11.51
C ALA A 22 -0.10 4.48 12.75
N HIS A 23 -0.73 3.85 13.72
CA HIS A 23 -0.06 3.45 14.93
C HIS A 23 1.02 2.42 14.64
N GLN A 24 0.72 1.46 13.79
CA GLN A 24 1.70 0.44 13.43
C GLN A 24 2.90 1.02 12.68
N LEU A 25 2.67 2.07 11.92
CA LEU A 25 3.72 2.71 11.14
C LEU A 25 4.40 3.86 11.87
N ASP A 26 3.89 4.21 13.04
CA ASP A 26 4.40 5.31 13.83
C ASP A 26 4.30 6.63 13.07
N VAL A 27 3.16 6.85 12.44
CA VAL A 27 2.87 8.10 11.73
C VAL A 27 1.51 8.60 12.16
N SER A 28 1.13 9.79 11.72
CA SER A 28 -0.18 10.33 12.08
C SER A 28 -1.26 9.70 11.22
N ARG A 29 -2.49 9.69 11.73
CA ARG A 29 -3.62 9.21 10.94
C ARG A 29 -3.79 10.06 9.69
N GLN A 30 -3.49 11.36 9.80
CA GLN A 30 -3.57 12.25 8.67
C GLN A 30 -2.66 11.81 7.54
N ALA A 31 -1.48 11.28 7.85
CA ALA A 31 -0.57 10.81 6.83
C ALA A 31 -1.21 9.65 6.05
N VAL A 32 -1.79 8.71 6.78
CA VAL A 32 -2.46 7.57 6.12
C VAL A 32 -3.61 8.07 5.27
N SER A 33 -4.39 9.00 5.80
CA SER A 33 -5.52 9.54 5.08
C SER A 33 -5.09 10.20 3.76
N ARG A 34 -3.99 10.93 3.79
CA ARG A 34 -3.50 11.61 2.61
C ARG A 34 -2.96 10.63 1.57
N TRP A 35 -2.35 9.54 2.01
CA TRP A 35 -1.91 8.51 1.09
C TRP A 35 -3.12 7.89 0.38
N GLU A 36 -4.18 7.66 1.12
CA GLU A 36 -5.37 7.00 0.58
C GLU A 36 -6.20 7.94 -0.28
N SER A 37 -6.08 9.24 -0.07
CA SER A 37 -6.80 10.19 -0.92
C SER A 37 -5.99 10.58 -2.16
N GLY A 38 -4.71 10.23 -2.18
CA GLY A 38 -3.86 10.58 -3.31
C GLY A 38 -3.18 11.92 -3.15
N ASP A 39 -3.36 12.58 -2.02
CA ASP A 39 -2.73 13.88 -1.78
C ASP A 39 -1.23 13.76 -1.68
N THR A 40 -0.73 12.74 -1.03
CA THR A 40 0.69 12.52 -0.90
C THR A 40 0.98 11.06 -1.12
N THR A 41 2.24 10.75 -1.34
CA THR A 41 2.68 9.37 -1.55
C THR A 41 3.56 8.96 -0.38
N PRO A 42 3.42 7.75 0.12
CA PRO A 42 4.30 7.30 1.19
C PRO A 42 5.74 7.24 0.72
N SER A 43 6.67 7.50 1.61
CA SER A 43 8.09 7.39 1.28
C SER A 43 8.43 5.93 1.01
N MET A 44 9.62 5.70 0.46
CA MET A 44 10.05 4.34 0.19
C MET A 44 10.12 3.52 1.47
N ASP A 45 10.56 4.12 2.57
CA ASP A 45 10.60 3.42 3.85
C ASP A 45 9.22 3.01 4.29
N MET A 46 8.23 3.86 4.09
CA MET A 46 6.86 3.55 4.43
C MET A 46 6.31 2.47 3.52
N LEU A 47 6.65 2.52 2.25
CA LEU A 47 6.20 1.50 1.31
C LEU A 47 6.75 0.13 1.68
N LYS A 48 8.01 0.09 2.12
CA LYS A 48 8.60 -1.17 2.57
C LYS A 48 7.87 -1.70 3.81
N ALA A 49 7.55 -0.81 4.73
CA ALA A 49 6.83 -1.20 5.93
C ALA A 49 5.43 -1.70 5.60
N LEU A 50 4.76 -1.02 4.68
CA LEU A 50 3.43 -1.42 4.27
C LEU A 50 3.44 -2.78 3.58
N ALA A 51 4.43 -3.01 2.73
CA ALA A 51 4.56 -4.30 2.07
C ALA A 51 4.73 -5.42 3.08
N LYS A 52 5.48 -5.15 4.14
CA LYS A 52 5.70 -6.13 5.18
C LYS A 52 4.44 -6.38 5.98
N ILE A 53 3.75 -5.32 6.37
CA ILE A 53 2.52 -5.45 7.16
C ILE A 53 1.48 -6.26 6.42
N TYR A 54 1.33 -6.00 5.13
CA TYR A 54 0.30 -6.67 4.35
C TYR A 54 0.79 -7.93 3.65
N ALA A 55 2.06 -8.27 3.82
CA ALA A 55 2.65 -9.48 3.22
C ALA A 55 2.50 -9.50 1.71
N VAL A 56 2.74 -8.35 1.08
CA VAL A 56 2.72 -8.27 -0.39
C VAL A 56 4.10 -7.83 -0.85
N SER A 57 4.40 -8.03 -2.12
CA SER A 57 5.71 -7.64 -2.63
C SER A 57 5.79 -6.13 -2.77
N LEU A 58 6.97 -5.59 -2.54
CA LEU A 58 7.19 -4.17 -2.72
C LEU A 58 7.02 -3.80 -4.19
N ASP A 59 7.45 -4.67 -5.08
CA ASP A 59 7.30 -4.43 -6.51
C ASP A 59 5.84 -4.26 -6.89
N TRP A 60 4.99 -5.13 -6.40
CA TRP A 60 3.57 -5.02 -6.70
C TRP A 60 2.99 -3.74 -6.12
N LEU A 61 3.39 -3.42 -4.90
CA LEU A 61 2.85 -2.24 -4.23
C LEU A 61 3.28 -0.96 -4.95
N CYS A 62 4.51 -0.90 -5.40
CA CYS A 62 5.03 0.28 -6.05
C CYS A 62 4.61 0.40 -7.50
N SER A 63 4.16 -0.67 -8.10
CA SER A 63 3.77 -0.63 -9.49
C SER A 63 2.41 0.03 -9.60
N ASP A 64 2.31 1.12 -10.33
CA ASP A 64 1.10 1.84 -10.41
C ASP A 64 0.49 1.80 -11.75
N SER A 65 0.91 0.97 -12.62
CA SER A 65 0.36 0.88 -13.92
C SER A 65 -0.76 -0.15 -13.92
N GLU A 66 -1.77 0.08 -14.65
CA GLU A 66 -2.79 -0.85 -14.72
C GLU A 66 -2.40 -2.10 -15.38
N MET A 67 -1.46 -2.03 -16.25
CA MET A 67 -1.00 -3.18 -16.87
C MET A 67 -0.33 -4.10 -15.97
N ALA A 68 0.30 -3.61 -14.99
CA ALA A 68 1.00 -4.40 -14.03
C ALA A 68 0.06 -5.29 -13.27
N ASP A 69 -1.15 -4.95 -13.20
CA ASP A 69 -2.09 -5.75 -12.50
C ASP A 69 -2.25 -7.08 -13.08
N GLU A 70 -2.10 -7.23 -14.31
CA GLU A 70 -2.29 -8.45 -14.89
C GLU A 70 -1.10 -9.22 -14.94
N THR A 71 -0.04 -8.65 -15.14
CA THR A 71 1.11 -9.36 -15.31
C THR A 71 1.61 -9.98 -14.13
N PRO A 72 1.58 -9.37 -13.14
CA PRO A 72 2.29 -9.68 -12.03
C PRO A 72 2.22 -10.99 -11.68
N ILE A 73 1.47 -11.35 -11.70
CA ILE A 73 1.34 -12.44 -11.24
C ILE A 73 2.29 -13.36 -11.62
N GLU A 74 2.48 -13.36 -12.46
CA GLU A 74 3.23 -14.20 -12.83
C GLU A 74 4.43 -14.06 -12.70
N VAL A 75 4.64 -13.55 -12.78
CA VAL A 75 5.63 -13.42 -12.64
C VAL A 75 6.33 -13.71 -11.87
N VAL A 76 6.31 -13.59 -11.68
CA VAL A 76 6.94 -13.70 -11.09
C VAL A 76 7.42 -14.51 -10.67
N SER A 77 7.40 -14.77 -10.77
CA SER A 77 7.83 -15.39 -10.40
C SER A 77 8.64 -15.80 -10.44
N PRO A 78 9.17 -15.98 -10.51
CA PRO A 78 10.07 -16.41 -10.51
C PRO A 78 10.68 -16.76 -10.19
#